data_bd480bcbb2dc4d74f18e5ccecb9234ae
#
_entry.id   bd480bcbb2dc4d74f18e5ccecb9234ae
#
_cell.length_a   1.000
_cell.length_b   1.000
_cell.length_c   1.000
_cell.angle_alpha   90.00
_cell.angle_beta   90.00
_cell.angle_gamma   90.00
#
_symmetry.space_group_name_H-M   'P 1'
#
loop_
_entity.id
_entity.type
_entity.pdbx_description
1 polymer ?
#
loop_
_entity_poly.entity_id
_entity_poly.type
_entity_poly.pdbx_seq_one_letter_code
_entity_poly.pdbx_strand_id
1 'polypeptide(L)'
;MFGGGQIKYDRALTVFSPEGRLYQVEYALEAVRRGTLAVAIGSKEGVCLAAQIKIPSKLMDPDSIDKIFQVDEHIGVAISGLHADSRVLINYARVQAQSFRLTYDEPVRLNMLVKSIADLKQIYTQYGGIRPFGCSLFFIAVDSTGTQIYTTSPSGIYRPYKAYALGSGEGQAREYIQNNYKDDMSFSDIINLALNALKETIDEELTKENIRIAYVKSEEKKFKLCSKDEVEKYISELK
;
A
#
# COMPACT_ATOMS: atom_id res chain seq x y z
N MET A 1 40.20 14.49 4.49
CA MET A 1 40.38 13.03 4.34
C MET A 1 39.27 12.27 5.11
N PHE A 2 37.98 12.37 4.67
CA PHE A 2 36.81 11.83 5.36
C PHE A 2 35.87 11.07 4.40
N GLY A 3 36.44 10.24 3.49
CA GLY A 3 35.65 9.50 2.53
C GLY A 3 35.63 7.98 2.67
N GLY A 4 36.42 7.41 3.58
CA GLY A 4 36.63 5.95 3.63
C GLY A 4 35.70 5.15 4.57
N GLY A 5 35.08 5.81 5.54
CA GLY A 5 34.24 5.13 6.53
C GLY A 5 32.81 4.88 6.05
N GLN A 6 32.23 5.83 5.36
CA GLN A 6 30.85 5.76 4.85
C GLN A 6 30.66 4.63 3.83
N ILE A 7 31.64 4.42 2.94
CA ILE A 7 31.60 3.39 1.90
C ILE A 7 31.59 1.95 2.47
N LYS A 8 32.13 1.72 3.67
CA LYS A 8 32.13 0.38 4.29
C LYS A 8 30.77 0.01 4.86
N TYR A 9 30.06 0.94 5.49
CA TYR A 9 28.73 0.71 6.07
C TYR A 9 27.64 0.65 4.98
N ASP A 10 27.85 1.33 3.88
CA ASP A 10 26.97 1.37 2.71
C ASP A 10 26.82 -0.01 2.03
N ARG A 11 27.86 -0.84 2.10
CA ARG A 11 27.88 -2.19 1.54
C ARG A 11 27.45 -3.28 2.52
N ALA A 12 27.41 -2.98 3.81
CA ALA A 12 27.01 -3.92 4.83
C ALA A 12 25.47 -4.02 4.90
N LEU A 13 24.93 -5.23 4.68
CA LEU A 13 23.48 -5.45 4.61
C LEU A 13 22.78 -5.31 5.97
N THR A 14 23.46 -5.65 7.07
CA THR A 14 22.85 -5.84 8.39
C THR A 14 23.54 -5.06 9.52
N VAL A 15 24.51 -4.20 9.21
CA VAL A 15 25.30 -3.47 10.18
C VAL A 15 24.78 -2.05 10.34
N PHE A 16 24.60 -1.63 11.60
CA PHE A 16 24.29 -0.24 11.90
C PHE A 16 25.49 0.67 11.60
N SER A 17 25.23 1.83 11.02
CA SER A 17 26.23 2.91 10.98
C SER A 17 26.48 3.47 12.39
N PRO A 18 27.55 4.23 12.60
CA PRO A 18 27.77 4.91 13.88
C PRO A 18 26.61 5.80 14.34
N GLU A 19 25.83 6.32 13.40
CA GLU A 19 24.62 7.13 13.65
C GLU A 19 23.35 6.28 13.89
N GLY A 20 23.49 4.94 13.95
CA GLY A 20 22.37 4.03 14.18
C GLY A 20 21.45 3.80 12.98
N ARG A 21 21.95 4.00 11.74
CA ARG A 21 21.20 3.84 10.49
C ARG A 21 21.46 2.49 9.83
N LEU A 22 20.44 1.92 9.22
CA LEU A 22 20.54 0.75 8.33
C LEU A 22 20.40 1.22 6.87
N TYR A 23 21.51 1.49 6.21
CA TYR A 23 21.51 2.11 4.87
C TYR A 23 20.72 1.29 3.84
N GLN A 24 20.78 -0.03 3.88
CA GLN A 24 20.02 -0.88 2.96
C GLN A 24 18.51 -0.74 3.14
N VAL A 25 18.04 -0.50 4.37
CA VAL A 25 16.63 -0.20 4.64
C VAL A 25 16.25 1.18 4.08
N GLU A 26 17.13 2.17 4.20
CA GLU A 26 16.89 3.50 3.65
C GLU A 26 16.85 3.49 2.12
N TYR A 27 17.73 2.73 1.46
CA TYR A 27 17.68 2.56 0.00
C TYR A 27 16.41 1.83 -0.44
N ALA A 28 15.94 0.85 0.34
CA ALA A 28 14.67 0.20 0.09
C ALA A 28 13.48 1.16 0.24
N LEU A 29 13.53 2.10 1.20
CA LEU A 29 12.54 3.17 1.34
C LEU A 29 12.55 4.14 0.14
N GLU A 30 13.71 4.44 -0.44
CA GLU A 30 13.79 5.25 -1.66
C GLU A 30 13.10 4.55 -2.85
N ALA A 31 13.21 3.23 -2.97
CA ALA A 31 12.46 2.47 -3.98
C ALA A 31 10.94 2.61 -3.78
N VAL A 32 10.47 2.62 -2.53
CA VAL A 32 9.05 2.85 -2.19
C VAL A 32 8.60 4.26 -2.60
N ARG A 33 9.37 5.29 -2.27
CA ARG A 33 9.06 6.69 -2.59
C ARG A 33 8.97 6.98 -4.10
N ARG A 34 9.68 6.19 -4.92
CA ARG A 34 9.62 6.25 -6.39
C ARG A 34 8.45 5.48 -6.99
N GLY A 35 7.75 4.68 -6.20
CA GLY A 35 6.53 4.02 -6.62
C GLY A 35 5.42 5.03 -6.91
N THR A 36 4.51 4.73 -7.84
CA THR A 36 3.35 5.57 -8.10
C THR A 36 2.47 5.71 -6.85
N LEU A 37 1.72 6.80 -6.75
CA LEU A 37 0.91 7.14 -5.59
C LEU A 37 -0.24 6.13 -5.39
N ALA A 38 -0.50 5.81 -4.12
CA ALA A 38 -1.69 5.11 -3.66
C ALA A 38 -2.26 5.82 -2.44
N VAL A 39 -3.57 5.93 -2.37
CA VAL A 39 -4.32 6.59 -1.30
C VAL A 39 -5.36 5.63 -0.76
N ALA A 40 -5.46 5.49 0.57
CA ALA A 40 -6.54 4.77 1.22
C ALA A 40 -7.26 5.68 2.22
N ILE A 41 -8.58 5.64 2.19
CA ILE A 41 -9.46 6.41 3.08
C ILE A 41 -10.48 5.46 3.69
N GLY A 42 -10.64 5.53 5.01
CA GLY A 42 -11.61 4.73 5.75
C GLY A 42 -12.63 5.61 6.46
N SER A 43 -13.85 5.09 6.57
CA SER A 43 -14.93 5.62 7.40
C SER A 43 -15.69 4.47 8.07
N LYS A 44 -16.78 4.77 8.76
CA LYS A 44 -17.67 3.73 9.33
C LYS A 44 -18.38 2.91 8.26
N GLU A 45 -18.61 3.48 7.06
CA GLU A 45 -19.33 2.82 5.96
C GLU A 45 -18.44 1.90 5.14
N GLY A 46 -17.11 2.04 5.23
CA GLY A 46 -16.18 1.20 4.49
C GLY A 46 -14.80 1.82 4.33
N VAL A 47 -14.00 1.20 3.50
CA VAL A 47 -12.65 1.65 3.16
C VAL A 47 -12.46 1.59 1.65
N CYS A 48 -11.86 2.61 1.08
CA CYS A 48 -11.45 2.63 -0.32
C CYS A 48 -9.93 2.74 -0.46
N LEU A 49 -9.45 2.31 -1.61
CA LEU A 49 -8.06 2.34 -2.04
C LEU A 49 -8.03 2.80 -3.49
N ALA A 50 -7.44 3.95 -3.74
CA ALA A 50 -7.24 4.49 -5.08
C ALA A 50 -5.74 4.53 -5.39
N ALA A 51 -5.32 4.10 -6.57
CA ALA A 51 -3.93 4.00 -6.93
C ALA A 51 -3.67 4.45 -8.37
N GLN A 52 -2.60 5.24 -8.55
CA GLN A 52 -2.09 5.60 -9.86
C GLN A 52 -1.34 4.43 -10.48
N ILE A 53 -1.60 4.15 -11.76
CA ILE A 53 -0.83 3.26 -12.61
C ILE A 53 -0.08 4.10 -13.63
N LYS A 54 1.17 3.74 -13.88
CA LYS A 54 1.96 4.32 -14.96
C LYS A 54 2.29 3.24 -15.97
N ILE A 55 1.88 3.45 -17.22
CA ILE A 55 2.17 2.55 -18.33
C ILE A 55 3.46 3.05 -18.99
N PRO A 56 4.60 2.37 -18.82
CA PRO A 56 5.90 2.87 -19.28
C PRO A 56 6.08 2.82 -20.79
N SER A 57 5.27 2.05 -21.50
CA SER A 57 5.37 1.88 -22.96
C SER A 57 4.01 1.62 -23.58
N LYS A 58 3.76 2.21 -24.77
CA LYS A 58 2.59 1.92 -25.60
C LYS A 58 2.54 0.48 -26.13
N LEU A 59 3.66 -0.26 -26.04
CA LEU A 59 3.76 -1.67 -26.43
C LEU A 59 3.42 -2.63 -25.28
N MET A 60 3.20 -2.10 -24.09
CA MET A 60 2.84 -2.88 -22.91
C MET A 60 1.31 -3.01 -22.85
N ASP A 61 0.83 -4.21 -22.53
CA ASP A 61 -0.58 -4.42 -22.27
C ASP A 61 -0.98 -3.69 -20.98
N PRO A 62 -1.88 -2.69 -21.03
CA PRO A 62 -2.29 -1.93 -19.86
C PRO A 62 -2.93 -2.79 -18.76
N ASP A 63 -3.55 -3.90 -19.13
CA ASP A 63 -4.22 -4.80 -18.20
C ASP A 63 -3.24 -5.76 -17.50
N SER A 64 -1.98 -5.77 -17.95
CA SER A 64 -0.91 -6.55 -17.28
C SER A 64 -0.30 -5.84 -16.07
N ILE A 65 -0.61 -4.55 -15.88
CA ILE A 65 -0.04 -3.74 -14.79
C ILE A 65 -1.08 -3.62 -13.67
N ASP A 66 -0.96 -4.51 -12.69
CA ASP A 66 -1.77 -4.43 -11.48
C ASP A 66 -0.99 -3.74 -10.35
N LYS A 67 -1.69 -2.91 -9.60
CA LYS A 67 -1.18 -2.25 -8.40
C LYS A 67 -2.01 -2.55 -7.17
N ILE A 68 -3.24 -3.00 -7.36
CA ILE A 68 -4.17 -3.39 -6.31
C ILE A 68 -4.50 -4.87 -6.49
N PHE A 69 -4.37 -5.63 -5.42
CA PHE A 69 -4.56 -7.07 -5.42
C PHE A 69 -5.50 -7.49 -4.30
N GLN A 70 -6.26 -8.54 -4.55
CA GLN A 70 -6.99 -9.25 -3.51
C GLN A 70 -6.07 -10.23 -2.78
N VAL A 71 -6.12 -10.19 -1.46
CA VAL A 71 -5.40 -11.13 -0.58
C VAL A 71 -6.34 -12.20 -0.04
N ASP A 72 -7.49 -11.79 0.49
CA ASP A 72 -8.60 -12.65 0.93
C ASP A 72 -9.93 -11.99 0.54
N GLU A 73 -11.05 -12.65 0.77
CA GLU A 73 -12.39 -12.14 0.41
C GLU A 73 -12.68 -10.74 0.96
N HIS A 74 -12.13 -10.40 2.12
CA HIS A 74 -12.34 -9.14 2.82
C HIS A 74 -11.10 -8.25 2.87
N ILE A 75 -9.98 -8.65 2.25
CA ILE A 75 -8.68 -7.96 2.32
C ILE A 75 -8.19 -7.60 0.92
N GLY A 76 -7.92 -6.32 0.72
CA GLY A 76 -7.20 -5.78 -0.44
C GLY A 76 -5.84 -5.21 -0.07
N VAL A 77 -4.94 -5.12 -1.05
CA VAL A 77 -3.61 -4.55 -0.87
C VAL A 77 -3.18 -3.76 -2.10
N ALA A 78 -2.64 -2.56 -1.90
CA ALA A 78 -1.84 -1.86 -2.92
C ALA A 78 -0.37 -1.96 -2.60
N ILE A 79 0.45 -1.80 -3.64
CA ILE A 79 1.90 -1.86 -3.56
C ILE A 79 2.55 -0.52 -3.88
N SER A 80 3.70 -0.24 -3.25
CA SER A 80 4.60 0.83 -3.67
C SER A 80 6.04 0.34 -3.59
N GLY A 81 6.85 0.61 -4.62
CA GLY A 81 8.21 0.12 -4.77
C GLY A 81 8.33 -1.03 -5.77
N LEU A 82 9.19 -1.99 -5.50
CA LEU A 82 9.52 -3.09 -6.42
C LEU A 82 8.39 -4.12 -6.52
N HIS A 83 7.78 -4.25 -7.71
CA HIS A 83 6.69 -5.18 -8.00
C HIS A 83 7.06 -6.64 -7.74
N ALA A 84 8.29 -7.06 -8.09
CA ALA A 84 8.75 -8.44 -7.88
C ALA A 84 8.75 -8.81 -6.38
N ASP A 85 9.24 -7.93 -5.53
CA ASP A 85 9.26 -8.11 -4.08
C ASP A 85 7.83 -8.13 -3.51
N SER A 86 7.00 -7.21 -3.98
CA SER A 86 5.59 -7.12 -3.57
C SER A 86 4.82 -8.40 -3.88
N ARG A 87 5.03 -9.00 -5.06
CA ARG A 87 4.41 -10.27 -5.46
C ARG A 87 4.71 -11.41 -4.49
N VAL A 88 5.96 -11.51 -4.05
CA VAL A 88 6.37 -12.53 -3.06
C VAL A 88 5.61 -12.35 -1.75
N LEU A 89 5.55 -11.11 -1.25
CA LEU A 89 4.84 -10.80 0.00
C LEU A 89 3.32 -10.96 -0.10
N ILE A 90 2.72 -10.63 -1.24
CA ILE A 90 1.28 -10.83 -1.47
C ILE A 90 0.95 -12.32 -1.49
N ASN A 91 1.76 -13.15 -2.17
CA ASN A 91 1.55 -14.60 -2.15
C ASN A 91 1.74 -15.18 -0.75
N TYR A 92 2.73 -14.71 0.01
CA TYR A 92 2.88 -15.07 1.42
C TYR A 92 1.63 -14.68 2.23
N ALA A 93 1.11 -13.47 2.06
CA ALA A 93 -0.10 -13.01 2.72
C ALA A 93 -1.32 -13.88 2.41
N ARG A 94 -1.50 -14.28 1.14
CA ARG A 94 -2.57 -15.19 0.72
C ARG A 94 -2.48 -16.54 1.41
N VAL A 95 -1.28 -17.12 1.45
CA VAL A 95 -1.03 -18.40 2.12
C VAL A 95 -1.34 -18.30 3.61
N GLN A 96 -0.88 -17.23 4.29
CA GLN A 96 -1.16 -17.02 5.71
C GLN A 96 -2.67 -16.86 5.98
N ALA A 97 -3.39 -16.11 5.15
CA ALA A 97 -4.83 -15.93 5.29
C ALA A 97 -5.60 -17.26 5.13
N GLN A 98 -5.24 -18.06 4.12
CA GLN A 98 -5.87 -19.38 3.90
C GLN A 98 -5.48 -20.39 4.99
N SER A 99 -4.24 -20.41 5.44
CA SER A 99 -3.81 -21.28 6.55
C SER A 99 -4.54 -20.94 7.84
N PHE A 100 -4.77 -19.66 8.12
CA PHE A 100 -5.55 -19.25 9.28
C PHE A 100 -7.00 -19.74 9.18
N ARG A 101 -7.64 -19.54 8.03
CA ARG A 101 -9.02 -20.00 7.77
C ARG A 101 -9.16 -21.51 7.92
N LEU A 102 -8.22 -22.28 7.38
CA LEU A 102 -8.21 -23.75 7.50
C LEU A 102 -8.02 -24.24 8.95
N THR A 103 -7.27 -23.48 9.75
CA THR A 103 -6.97 -23.87 11.14
C THR A 103 -8.08 -23.49 12.11
N TYR A 104 -8.69 -22.30 11.92
CA TYR A 104 -9.61 -21.70 12.89
C TYR A 104 -11.05 -21.61 12.38
N ASP A 105 -11.33 -21.98 11.13
CA ASP A 105 -12.63 -21.88 10.46
C ASP A 105 -13.21 -20.45 10.47
N GLU A 106 -12.34 -19.43 10.51
CA GLU A 106 -12.72 -18.01 10.49
C GLU A 106 -11.76 -17.17 9.64
N PRO A 107 -12.20 -16.02 9.10
CA PRO A 107 -11.34 -15.10 8.38
C PRO A 107 -10.27 -14.50 9.30
N VAL A 108 -9.04 -14.37 8.79
CA VAL A 108 -7.95 -13.72 9.52
C VAL A 108 -8.24 -12.24 9.75
N ARG A 109 -7.99 -11.73 10.95
CA ARG A 109 -8.03 -10.29 11.21
C ARG A 109 -6.85 -9.59 10.54
N LEU A 110 -7.09 -8.41 9.97
CA LEU A 110 -6.06 -7.70 9.20
C LEU A 110 -4.81 -7.42 10.03
N ASN A 111 -4.93 -7.03 11.28
CA ASN A 111 -3.78 -6.73 12.15
C ASN A 111 -2.86 -7.95 12.35
N MET A 112 -3.41 -9.15 12.46
CA MET A 112 -2.64 -10.39 12.61
C MET A 112 -1.87 -10.72 11.32
N LEU A 113 -2.55 -10.61 10.17
CA LEU A 113 -1.92 -10.82 8.87
C LEU A 113 -0.80 -9.83 8.59
N VAL A 114 -1.05 -8.55 8.82
CA VAL A 114 -0.07 -7.48 8.61
C VAL A 114 1.15 -7.66 9.52
N LYS A 115 0.93 -8.07 10.77
CA LYS A 115 2.03 -8.38 11.69
C LYS A 115 2.92 -9.50 11.15
N SER A 116 2.35 -10.60 10.64
CA SER A 116 3.15 -11.70 10.10
C SER A 116 4.03 -11.27 8.91
N ILE A 117 3.51 -10.38 8.06
CA ILE A 117 4.24 -9.82 6.92
C ILE A 117 5.34 -8.87 7.40
N ALA A 118 5.05 -8.05 8.40
CA ALA A 118 6.02 -7.12 8.98
C ALA A 118 7.16 -7.87 9.69
N ASP A 119 6.86 -8.94 10.41
CA ASP A 119 7.85 -9.82 11.04
C ASP A 119 8.77 -10.45 9.97
N LEU A 120 8.20 -10.94 8.86
CA LEU A 120 8.99 -11.46 7.73
C LEU A 120 9.92 -10.38 7.15
N LYS A 121 9.42 -9.17 6.92
CA LYS A 121 10.24 -8.05 6.43
C LYS A 121 11.36 -7.70 7.40
N GLN A 122 11.08 -7.67 8.70
CA GLN A 122 12.05 -7.37 9.75
C GLN A 122 13.18 -8.42 9.77
N ILE A 123 12.85 -9.71 9.64
CA ILE A 123 13.82 -10.78 9.52
C ILE A 123 14.82 -10.50 8.39
N TYR A 124 14.35 -10.02 7.23
CA TYR A 124 15.20 -9.71 6.08
C TYR A 124 16.11 -8.50 6.31
N THR A 125 15.94 -7.74 7.37
CA THR A 125 16.88 -6.67 7.76
C THR A 125 18.01 -7.17 8.67
N GLN A 126 17.92 -8.39 9.21
CA GLN A 126 18.87 -8.94 10.18
C GLN A 126 19.75 -10.06 9.62
N TYR A 127 19.29 -10.78 8.57
CA TYR A 127 20.06 -11.90 8.02
C TYR A 127 21.09 -11.41 7.00
N GLY A 128 22.35 -11.81 7.23
CA GLY A 128 23.43 -11.57 6.29
C GLY A 128 23.20 -12.30 4.95
N GLY A 129 23.57 -11.66 3.86
CA GLY A 129 23.47 -12.24 2.50
C GLY A 129 22.13 -12.03 1.80
N ILE A 130 21.11 -11.50 2.48
CA ILE A 130 19.82 -11.12 1.90
C ILE A 130 19.58 -9.61 2.05
N ARG A 131 18.92 -9.00 1.06
CA ARG A 131 18.55 -7.59 1.13
C ARG A 131 17.15 -7.41 1.69
N PRO A 132 16.81 -6.25 2.27
CA PRO A 132 15.43 -5.90 2.61
C PRO A 132 14.52 -5.90 1.38
N PHE A 133 13.24 -6.14 1.59
CA PHE A 133 12.22 -5.96 0.55
C PHE A 133 12.12 -4.49 0.16
N GLY A 134 12.29 -4.18 -1.12
CA GLY A 134 12.22 -2.82 -1.67
C GLY A 134 10.79 -2.36 -1.94
N CYS A 135 9.84 -2.72 -1.08
CA CYS A 135 8.44 -2.36 -1.26
C CYS A 135 7.73 -2.11 0.07
N SER A 136 6.70 -1.29 0.03
CA SER A 136 5.69 -1.13 1.07
C SER A 136 4.37 -1.68 0.60
N LEU A 137 3.61 -2.28 1.51
CA LEU A 137 2.28 -2.79 1.25
C LEU A 137 1.26 -1.94 2.02
N PHE A 138 0.16 -1.64 1.35
CA PHE A 138 -0.91 -0.80 1.84
C PHE A 138 -2.21 -1.61 1.86
N PHE A 139 -2.56 -2.13 3.02
CA PHE A 139 -3.70 -3.03 3.21
C PHE A 139 -4.95 -2.28 3.59
N ILE A 140 -6.08 -2.73 3.05
CA ILE A 140 -7.43 -2.34 3.46
C ILE A 140 -8.25 -3.58 3.76
N ALA A 141 -9.12 -3.50 4.76
CA ALA A 141 -10.09 -4.55 5.08
C ALA A 141 -11.27 -4.01 5.89
N VAL A 142 -12.33 -4.79 5.94
CA VAL A 142 -13.37 -4.70 6.97
C VAL A 142 -13.48 -6.07 7.62
N ASP A 143 -13.07 -6.16 8.87
CA ASP A 143 -13.11 -7.39 9.66
C ASP A 143 -14.05 -7.27 10.88
N SER A 144 -13.92 -8.17 11.85
CA SER A 144 -14.73 -8.14 13.08
C SER A 144 -14.47 -6.92 13.96
N THR A 145 -13.36 -6.20 13.73
CA THR A 145 -12.98 -4.99 14.48
C THR A 145 -13.38 -3.70 13.76
N GLY A 146 -13.98 -3.82 12.56
CA GLY A 146 -14.44 -2.70 11.74
C GLY A 146 -13.51 -2.43 10.55
N THR A 147 -13.56 -1.19 10.06
CA THR A 147 -12.75 -0.71 8.94
C THR A 147 -11.29 -0.57 9.33
N GLN A 148 -10.39 -1.17 8.55
CA GLN A 148 -8.96 -1.24 8.82
C GLN A 148 -8.14 -0.77 7.63
N ILE A 149 -7.14 0.06 7.91
CA ILE A 149 -6.08 0.45 6.97
C ILE A 149 -4.73 0.23 7.66
N TYR A 150 -3.84 -0.50 7.03
CA TYR A 150 -2.48 -0.73 7.53
C TYR A 150 -1.44 -0.54 6.44
N THR A 151 -0.28 -0.01 6.82
CA THR A 151 0.92 -0.01 5.95
C THR A 151 2.02 -0.87 6.55
N THR A 152 2.86 -1.44 5.70
CA THR A 152 4.13 -2.07 6.11
C THR A 152 5.27 -1.42 5.36
N SER A 153 6.38 -1.14 6.04
CA SER A 153 7.60 -0.58 5.45
C SER A 153 8.67 -1.66 5.19
N PRO A 154 9.71 -1.37 4.41
CA PRO A 154 10.87 -2.24 4.26
C PRO A 154 11.57 -2.63 5.55
N SER A 155 11.50 -1.80 6.60
CA SER A 155 12.09 -2.07 7.92
C SER A 155 11.29 -3.07 8.77
N GLY A 156 10.09 -3.49 8.31
CA GLY A 156 9.18 -4.30 9.12
C GLY A 156 8.29 -3.48 10.07
N ILE A 157 8.34 -2.15 10.02
CA ILE A 157 7.38 -1.31 10.74
C ILE A 157 6.01 -1.45 10.06
N TYR A 158 4.96 -1.64 10.84
CA TYR A 158 3.58 -1.57 10.40
C TYR A 158 2.77 -0.62 11.29
N ARG A 159 1.81 0.09 10.70
CA ARG A 159 0.99 1.06 11.43
C ARG A 159 -0.44 1.09 10.90
N PRO A 160 -1.44 1.23 11.79
CA PRO A 160 -2.82 1.51 11.40
C PRO A 160 -3.00 2.99 11.07
N TYR A 161 -3.95 3.28 10.18
CA TYR A 161 -4.34 4.62 9.81
C TYR A 161 -5.86 4.71 9.60
N LYS A 162 -6.43 5.91 9.74
CA LYS A 162 -7.79 6.22 9.29
C LYS A 162 -7.81 6.57 7.80
N ALA A 163 -6.77 7.29 7.38
CA ALA A 163 -6.51 7.67 6.00
C ALA A 163 -5.02 7.87 5.80
N TYR A 164 -4.48 7.55 4.64
CA TYR A 164 -3.05 7.68 4.38
C TYR A 164 -2.74 7.68 2.88
N ALA A 165 -1.56 8.15 2.52
CA ALA A 165 -1.02 8.09 1.16
C ALA A 165 0.40 7.52 1.17
N LEU A 166 0.75 6.78 0.11
CA LEU A 166 2.03 6.08 -0.03
C LEU A 166 2.52 6.15 -1.47
N GLY A 167 3.79 6.49 -1.67
CA GLY A 167 4.44 6.58 -2.97
C GLY A 167 4.85 7.99 -3.35
N SER A 168 5.06 8.23 -4.65
CA SER A 168 5.49 9.53 -5.16
C SER A 168 4.46 10.61 -4.85
N GLY A 169 4.91 11.74 -4.29
CA GLY A 169 4.01 12.83 -3.90
C GLY A 169 3.22 12.59 -2.60
N GLU A 170 3.53 11.52 -1.85
CA GLU A 170 2.79 11.17 -0.63
C GLU A 170 2.68 12.30 0.40
N GLY A 171 3.65 13.23 0.45
CA GLY A 171 3.62 14.38 1.35
C GLY A 171 2.45 15.32 1.05
N GLN A 172 2.31 15.73 -0.22
CA GLN A 172 1.23 16.59 -0.69
C GLN A 172 -0.14 15.90 -0.55
N ALA A 173 -0.23 14.63 -0.93
CA ALA A 173 -1.47 13.87 -0.78
C ALA A 173 -1.91 13.75 0.68
N ARG A 174 -0.98 13.51 1.62
CA ARG A 174 -1.28 13.44 3.05
C ARG A 174 -1.74 14.78 3.61
N GLU A 175 -1.12 15.88 3.21
CA GLU A 175 -1.55 17.21 3.60
C GLU A 175 -2.97 17.51 3.12
N TYR A 176 -3.27 17.20 1.85
CA TYR A 176 -4.62 17.33 1.32
C TYR A 176 -5.64 16.48 2.10
N ILE A 177 -5.32 15.20 2.37
CA ILE A 177 -6.17 14.30 3.14
C ILE A 177 -6.38 14.86 4.56
N GLN A 178 -5.33 15.31 5.24
CA GLN A 178 -5.41 15.81 6.61
C GLN A 178 -6.33 17.04 6.72
N ASN A 179 -6.35 17.89 5.72
CA ASN A 179 -7.17 19.09 5.68
C ASN A 179 -8.65 18.82 5.36
N ASN A 180 -8.96 17.71 4.70
CA ASN A 180 -10.30 17.41 4.19
C ASN A 180 -10.97 16.18 4.82
N TYR A 181 -10.23 15.36 5.58
CA TYR A 181 -10.75 14.15 6.21
C TYR A 181 -11.69 14.46 7.38
N LYS A 182 -12.80 13.72 7.46
CA LYS A 182 -13.74 13.71 8.59
C LYS A 182 -14.10 12.27 8.96
N ASP A 183 -14.32 12.01 10.24
CA ASP A 183 -14.62 10.65 10.75
C ASP A 183 -15.99 10.10 10.31
N ASP A 184 -16.93 10.97 9.93
CA ASP A 184 -18.31 10.65 9.58
C ASP A 184 -18.61 10.73 8.07
N MET A 185 -17.57 10.59 7.24
CA MET A 185 -17.71 10.61 5.79
C MET A 185 -18.54 9.43 5.29
N SER A 186 -19.41 9.72 4.31
CA SER A 186 -20.12 8.68 3.58
C SER A 186 -19.17 7.86 2.68
N PHE A 187 -19.64 6.71 2.21
CA PHE A 187 -18.85 5.88 1.30
C PHE A 187 -18.47 6.63 -0.01
N SER A 188 -19.37 7.46 -0.53
CA SER A 188 -19.07 8.29 -1.70
C SER A 188 -18.02 9.35 -1.39
N ASP A 189 -18.07 9.96 -0.21
CA ASP A 189 -17.12 11.00 0.18
C ASP A 189 -15.70 10.46 0.34
N ILE A 190 -15.51 9.24 0.85
CA ILE A 190 -14.17 8.65 0.97
C ILE A 190 -13.56 8.35 -0.39
N ILE A 191 -14.35 7.92 -1.38
CA ILE A 191 -13.88 7.73 -2.76
C ILE A 191 -13.51 9.08 -3.37
N ASN A 192 -14.36 10.10 -3.23
CA ASN A 192 -14.10 11.43 -3.72
C ASN A 192 -12.85 12.05 -3.10
N LEU A 193 -12.66 11.89 -1.79
CA LEU A 193 -11.46 12.38 -1.10
C LEU A 193 -10.20 11.67 -1.60
N ALA A 194 -10.25 10.37 -1.83
CA ALA A 194 -9.11 9.61 -2.36
C ALA A 194 -8.74 10.05 -3.78
N LEU A 195 -9.73 10.24 -4.65
CA LEU A 195 -9.51 10.68 -6.02
C LEU A 195 -9.04 12.15 -6.09
N ASN A 196 -9.59 13.03 -5.28
CA ASN A 196 -9.12 14.42 -5.21
C ASN A 196 -7.69 14.51 -4.67
N ALA A 197 -7.32 13.69 -3.68
CA ALA A 197 -5.93 13.63 -3.20
C ALA A 197 -4.97 13.16 -4.30
N LEU A 198 -5.38 12.23 -5.18
CA LEU A 198 -4.61 11.85 -6.36
C LEU A 198 -4.54 13.01 -7.36
N LYS A 199 -5.66 13.65 -7.68
CA LYS A 199 -5.77 14.77 -8.64
C LYS A 199 -4.87 15.95 -8.28
N GLU A 200 -4.83 16.31 -6.99
CA GLU A 200 -4.00 17.41 -6.49
C GLU A 200 -2.49 17.09 -6.48
N THR A 201 -2.14 15.80 -6.59
CA THR A 201 -0.74 15.37 -6.41
C THR A 201 -0.08 14.95 -7.72
N ILE A 202 -0.84 14.38 -8.65
CA ILE A 202 -0.29 13.91 -9.92
C ILE A 202 -0.50 14.95 -11.02
N ASP A 203 0.53 15.16 -11.87
CA ASP A 203 0.49 16.15 -12.95
C ASP A 203 -0.42 15.73 -14.13
N GLU A 204 -0.78 14.44 -14.18
CA GLU A 204 -1.58 13.85 -15.25
C GLU A 204 -3.09 13.93 -14.92
N GLU A 205 -3.93 14.11 -15.92
CA GLU A 205 -5.38 14.00 -15.75
C GLU A 205 -5.77 12.58 -15.33
N LEU A 206 -6.73 12.46 -14.39
CA LEU A 206 -7.24 11.15 -13.95
C LEU A 206 -8.08 10.52 -15.07
N THR A 207 -7.76 9.29 -15.41
CA THR A 207 -8.47 8.51 -16.42
C THR A 207 -8.67 7.08 -15.92
N LYS A 208 -9.64 6.36 -16.50
CA LYS A 208 -9.83 4.93 -16.23
C LYS A 208 -8.61 4.06 -16.60
N GLU A 209 -7.69 4.59 -17.40
CA GLU A 209 -6.48 3.88 -17.83
C GLU A 209 -5.36 4.00 -16.78
N ASN A 210 -5.23 5.17 -16.13
CA ASN A 210 -4.14 5.44 -15.18
C ASN A 210 -4.54 5.37 -13.71
N ILE A 211 -5.82 5.09 -13.40
CA ILE A 211 -6.32 4.94 -12.03
C ILE A 211 -6.94 3.55 -11.84
N ARG A 212 -6.73 2.98 -10.66
CA ARG A 212 -7.45 1.81 -10.16
C ARG A 212 -8.07 2.15 -8.81
N ILE A 213 -9.30 1.68 -8.60
CA ILE A 213 -10.05 1.86 -7.36
C ILE A 213 -10.48 0.48 -6.86
N ALA A 214 -10.32 0.25 -5.58
CA ALA A 214 -10.89 -0.90 -4.90
C ALA A 214 -11.46 -0.47 -3.55
N TYR A 215 -12.36 -1.27 -3.01
CA TYR A 215 -12.98 -0.97 -1.74
C TYR A 215 -13.48 -2.22 -1.00
N VAL A 216 -13.79 -2.02 0.28
CA VAL A 216 -14.53 -2.96 1.11
C VAL A 216 -15.60 -2.17 1.84
N LYS A 217 -16.88 -2.43 1.57
CA LYS A 217 -18.00 -1.84 2.32
C LYS A 217 -18.20 -2.56 3.63
N SER A 218 -18.57 -1.82 4.68
CA SER A 218 -18.80 -2.36 6.03
C SER A 218 -19.94 -3.38 6.09
N GLU A 219 -20.98 -3.18 5.28
CA GLU A 219 -22.13 -4.09 5.21
C GLU A 219 -21.80 -5.42 4.54
N GLU A 220 -21.03 -5.36 3.43
CA GLU A 220 -20.74 -6.53 2.60
C GLU A 220 -19.52 -7.30 3.09
N LYS A 221 -18.53 -6.61 3.68
CA LYS A 221 -17.22 -7.14 4.10
C LYS A 221 -16.50 -7.93 2.98
N LYS A 222 -16.72 -7.52 1.74
CA LYS A 222 -16.13 -8.15 0.56
C LYS A 222 -15.29 -7.13 -0.21
N PHE A 223 -14.07 -7.54 -0.54
CA PHE A 223 -13.19 -6.75 -1.40
C PHE A 223 -13.75 -6.73 -2.81
N LYS A 224 -13.82 -5.53 -3.38
CA LYS A 224 -14.21 -5.30 -4.77
C LYS A 224 -13.16 -4.43 -5.46
N LEU A 225 -12.63 -4.90 -6.58
CA LEU A 225 -11.86 -4.11 -7.53
C LEU A 225 -12.85 -3.54 -8.55
N CYS A 226 -12.86 -2.21 -8.72
CA CYS A 226 -13.74 -1.55 -9.68
C CYS A 226 -13.34 -1.88 -11.12
N SER A 227 -14.34 -2.06 -11.96
CA SER A 227 -14.15 -2.10 -13.41
C SER A 227 -13.73 -0.72 -13.96
N LYS A 228 -13.15 -0.67 -15.16
CA LYS A 228 -12.79 0.60 -15.80
C LYS A 228 -13.98 1.56 -15.96
N ASP A 229 -15.16 1.03 -16.25
CA ASP A 229 -16.39 1.84 -16.39
C ASP A 229 -16.85 2.42 -15.05
N GLU A 230 -16.72 1.65 -13.95
CA GLU A 230 -16.99 2.15 -12.60
C GLU A 230 -15.98 3.25 -12.21
N VAL A 231 -14.70 3.08 -12.55
CA VAL A 231 -13.66 4.10 -12.31
C VAL A 231 -13.98 5.39 -13.10
N GLU A 232 -14.35 5.28 -14.37
CA GLU A 232 -14.74 6.42 -15.21
C GLU A 232 -15.94 7.17 -14.62
N LYS A 233 -16.94 6.44 -14.10
CA LYS A 233 -18.09 7.02 -13.41
C LYS A 233 -17.65 7.82 -12.18
N TYR A 234 -16.84 7.25 -11.29
CA TYR A 234 -16.35 7.96 -10.11
C TYR A 234 -15.53 9.21 -10.48
N ILE A 235 -14.70 9.14 -11.54
CA ILE A 235 -13.94 10.30 -12.03
C ILE A 235 -14.87 11.38 -12.57
N SER A 236 -15.93 11.02 -13.32
CA SER A 236 -16.89 11.99 -13.88
C SER A 236 -17.76 12.66 -12.81
N GLU A 237 -17.96 12.02 -11.67
CA GLU A 237 -18.71 12.55 -10.53
C GLU A 237 -17.85 13.43 -9.60
N LEU A 238 -16.52 13.54 -9.83
CA LEU A 238 -15.64 14.40 -9.06
C LEU A 238 -16.07 15.89 -9.19
N LYS A 239 -16.29 16.47 -8.06
CA LYS A 239 -16.63 17.90 -7.91
C LYS A 239 -15.39 18.76 -7.76
#